data_f8aac0931937d9efe0a49d8347441bef
#
_entry.id   f8aac0931937d9efe0a49d8347441bef
#
_cell.length_a   1.000
_cell.length_b   1.000
_cell.length_c   1.000
_cell.angle_alpha   90.00
_cell.angle_beta   90.00
_cell.angle_gamma   90.00
#
_symmetry.space_group_name_H-M   'P 1'
#
loop_
_entity.id
_entity.type
_entity.pdbx_description
1 polymer ?
#
loop_
_entity_poly.entity_id
_entity_poly.type
_entity_poly.pdbx_seq_one_letter_code
_entity_poly.pdbx_strand_id
1 'polypeptide(L)'
;MQSVCVCARYQSSPRESHLTAVKRILKYLKGTASFGLWYPSGTEPSLVGFSDADYGGCKIDRKSTSGTCHLLGSSLVSWHSKKQACVALSTTEAEYIAAGNCCAQILWMKQQLEDYDIHLDHIPLKCDNTSAINLTKNPIMHSRTKHIEIRHHFLRDHVQKGDCEIKYIDTQHQLADIFTKALPKDRFYELRRDLGILKIF
;
A
#
# COMPACT_ATOMS: atom_id res chain seq x y z
N MET A 1 6.05 7.49 -6.46
CA MET A 1 6.43 6.06 -6.58
C MET A 1 5.65 5.35 -7.71
N GLN A 2 4.33 5.30 -7.71
CA GLN A 2 3.51 4.63 -8.73
C GLN A 2 3.93 4.96 -10.17
N SER A 3 4.03 6.23 -10.55
CA SER A 3 4.43 6.66 -11.91
C SER A 3 5.81 6.16 -12.31
N VAL A 4 6.77 6.13 -11.37
CA VAL A 4 8.12 5.59 -11.60
C VAL A 4 8.06 4.09 -11.86
N CYS A 5 7.33 3.35 -11.03
CA CYS A 5 7.15 1.90 -11.18
C CYS A 5 6.45 1.54 -12.50
N VAL A 6 5.49 2.35 -12.95
CA VAL A 6 4.83 2.15 -14.26
C VAL A 6 5.83 2.39 -15.40
N CYS A 7 6.63 3.45 -15.38
CA CYS A 7 7.63 3.71 -16.41
C CYS A 7 8.70 2.61 -16.45
N ALA A 8 9.14 2.12 -15.29
CA ALA A 8 10.15 1.06 -15.18
C ALA A 8 9.72 -0.26 -15.87
N ARG A 9 8.42 -0.54 -15.92
CA ARG A 9 7.89 -1.75 -16.62
C ARG A 9 8.20 -1.80 -18.11
N TYR A 10 8.47 -0.65 -18.71
CA TYR A 10 8.64 -0.50 -20.17
C TYR A 10 10.08 -0.12 -20.56
N GLN A 11 11.03 -0.16 -19.63
CA GLN A 11 12.40 0.28 -19.90
C GLN A 11 13.17 -0.62 -20.88
N SER A 12 12.78 -1.90 -21.02
CA SER A 12 13.38 -2.84 -21.99
C SER A 12 12.96 -2.57 -23.43
N SER A 13 11.79 -1.94 -23.65
CA SER A 13 11.27 -1.57 -24.97
C SER A 13 10.50 -0.24 -24.88
N PRO A 14 11.20 0.88 -24.70
CA PRO A 14 10.58 2.17 -24.45
C PRO A 14 9.96 2.75 -25.74
N ARG A 15 8.87 3.51 -25.55
CA ARG A 15 8.23 4.33 -26.58
C ARG A 15 8.37 5.80 -26.24
N GLU A 16 8.14 6.70 -27.20
CA GLU A 16 8.19 8.15 -26.98
C GLU A 16 7.25 8.62 -25.86
N SER A 17 6.08 8.00 -25.73
CA SER A 17 5.16 8.26 -24.62
C SER A 17 5.77 7.98 -23.25
N HIS A 18 6.62 6.95 -23.14
CA HIS A 18 7.32 6.64 -21.88
C HIS A 18 8.39 7.68 -21.57
N LEU A 19 9.13 8.14 -22.56
CA LEU A 19 10.10 9.23 -22.40
C LEU A 19 9.40 10.53 -21.95
N THR A 20 8.25 10.85 -22.54
CA THR A 20 7.42 12.00 -22.12
C THR A 20 6.98 11.87 -20.66
N ALA A 21 6.57 10.67 -20.23
CA ALA A 21 6.18 10.41 -18.83
C ALA A 21 7.38 10.61 -17.88
N VAL A 22 8.56 10.08 -18.22
CA VAL A 22 9.79 10.29 -17.43
C VAL A 22 10.16 11.77 -17.32
N LYS A 23 10.09 12.52 -18.42
CA LYS A 23 10.32 13.97 -18.40
C LYS A 23 9.35 14.71 -17.46
N ARG A 24 8.08 14.28 -17.39
CA ARG A 24 7.09 14.82 -16.45
C ARG A 24 7.46 14.51 -15.00
N ILE A 25 7.93 13.28 -14.71
CA ILE A 25 8.42 12.91 -13.38
C ILE A 25 9.59 13.82 -12.97
N LEU A 26 10.58 14.03 -13.85
CA LEU A 26 11.72 14.90 -13.56
C LEU A 26 11.31 16.37 -13.34
N LYS A 27 10.34 16.87 -14.12
CA LYS A 27 9.77 18.20 -13.89
C LYS A 27 9.07 18.32 -12.53
N TYR A 28 8.32 17.28 -12.13
CA TYR A 28 7.67 17.22 -10.82
C TYR A 28 8.73 17.26 -9.71
N LEU A 29 9.77 16.43 -9.77
CA LEU A 29 10.84 16.39 -8.78
C LEU A 29 11.55 17.75 -8.67
N LYS A 30 11.89 18.37 -9.81
CA LYS A 30 12.48 19.74 -9.82
C LYS A 30 11.55 20.77 -9.18
N GLY A 31 10.24 20.69 -9.46
CA GLY A 31 9.24 21.62 -8.90
C GLY A 31 8.86 21.35 -7.45
N THR A 32 9.32 20.25 -6.87
CA THR A 32 9.03 19.84 -5.49
C THR A 32 10.30 19.62 -4.65
N ALA A 33 11.43 20.21 -5.04
CA ALA A 33 12.69 20.06 -4.31
C ALA A 33 12.63 20.60 -2.87
N SER A 34 11.70 21.50 -2.58
CA SER A 34 11.45 22.05 -1.24
C SER A 34 10.48 21.21 -0.40
N PHE A 35 9.98 20.08 -0.90
CA PHE A 35 9.11 19.18 -0.15
C PHE A 35 9.90 18.02 0.45
N GLY A 36 9.55 17.63 1.66
CA GLY A 36 10.14 16.47 2.34
C GLY A 36 9.14 15.80 3.26
N LEU A 37 9.50 14.64 3.75
CA LEU A 37 8.78 13.95 4.83
C LEU A 37 9.17 14.62 6.15
N TRP A 38 8.15 14.89 6.97
CA TRP A 38 8.34 15.47 8.29
C TRP A 38 8.28 14.39 9.36
N TYR A 39 9.28 14.33 10.22
CA TYR A 39 9.37 13.41 11.36
C TYR A 39 9.43 14.23 12.65
N PRO A 40 8.28 14.43 13.34
CA PRO A 40 8.26 15.16 14.62
C PRO A 40 8.94 14.33 15.71
N SER A 41 9.63 15.02 16.63
CA SER A 41 10.15 14.38 17.84
C SER A 41 9.06 14.17 18.87
N GLY A 42 9.20 13.15 19.73
CA GLY A 42 8.31 12.94 20.88
C GLY A 42 6.94 12.34 20.55
N THR A 43 6.74 11.81 19.35
CA THR A 43 5.55 11.01 19.02
C THR A 43 5.68 9.60 19.59
N GLU A 44 4.59 9.12 20.23
CA GLU A 44 4.54 7.72 20.66
C GLU A 44 4.69 6.77 19.48
N PRO A 45 5.49 5.70 19.60
CA PRO A 45 5.70 4.74 18.56
C PRO A 45 4.46 3.85 18.38
N SER A 46 3.51 4.27 17.54
CA SER A 46 2.38 3.46 17.11
C SER A 46 2.56 3.13 15.63
N LEU A 47 2.44 1.85 15.27
CA LEU A 47 2.57 1.40 13.87
C LEU A 47 1.19 1.19 13.27
N VAL A 48 0.94 1.71 12.07
CA VAL A 48 -0.27 1.46 11.30
C VAL A 48 0.07 1.24 9.83
N GLY A 49 -0.53 0.21 9.21
CA GLY A 49 -0.42 -0.06 7.78
C GLY A 49 -1.70 0.31 7.03
N PHE A 50 -1.54 0.70 5.77
CA PHE A 50 -2.63 0.94 4.81
C PHE A 50 -2.38 0.11 3.57
N SER A 51 -3.41 -0.50 3.01
CA SER A 51 -3.32 -1.29 1.78
C SER A 51 -4.46 -0.97 0.83
N ASP A 52 -4.14 -0.87 -0.46
CA ASP A 52 -5.07 -0.67 -1.57
C ASP A 52 -4.62 -1.48 -2.78
N ALA A 53 -5.53 -1.82 -3.69
CA ALA A 53 -5.22 -2.47 -4.95
C ALA A 53 -6.00 -1.85 -6.11
N ASP A 54 -5.29 -1.45 -7.16
CA ASP A 54 -5.87 -1.10 -8.45
C ASP A 54 -6.20 -2.37 -9.22
N TYR A 55 -7.47 -2.80 -9.18
CA TYR A 55 -7.95 -4.03 -9.81
C TYR A 55 -7.83 -3.99 -11.34
N GLY A 56 -6.98 -4.85 -11.89
CA GLY A 56 -6.83 -5.01 -13.34
C GLY A 56 -6.30 -3.77 -14.06
N GLY A 57 -5.65 -2.82 -13.34
CA GLY A 57 -5.24 -1.53 -13.89
C GLY A 57 -4.20 -1.61 -15.01
N CYS A 58 -3.43 -2.69 -15.11
CA CYS A 58 -2.56 -2.91 -16.26
C CYS A 58 -3.36 -3.39 -17.48
N LYS A 59 -3.53 -2.52 -18.48
CA LYS A 59 -4.31 -2.81 -19.69
C LYS A 59 -3.72 -3.92 -20.57
N ILE A 60 -2.44 -4.25 -20.40
CA ILE A 60 -1.73 -5.24 -21.22
C ILE A 60 -1.98 -6.67 -20.70
N ASP A 61 -1.76 -6.89 -19.42
CA ASP A 61 -1.82 -8.22 -18.80
C ASP A 61 -2.88 -8.35 -17.70
N ARG A 62 -3.71 -7.33 -17.53
CA ARG A 62 -4.83 -7.28 -16.57
C ARG A 62 -4.43 -7.50 -15.12
N LYS A 63 -3.14 -7.38 -14.80
CA LYS A 63 -2.64 -7.48 -13.43
C LYS A 63 -2.92 -6.20 -12.66
N SER A 64 -3.23 -6.38 -11.38
CA SER A 64 -3.46 -5.30 -10.43
C SER A 64 -2.14 -4.68 -9.95
N THR A 65 -2.21 -3.49 -9.37
CA THR A 65 -1.10 -2.86 -8.66
C THR A 65 -1.45 -2.80 -7.18
N SER A 66 -0.64 -3.40 -6.32
CA SER A 66 -0.74 -3.22 -4.87
C SER A 66 -0.01 -1.96 -4.44
N GLY A 67 -0.65 -1.19 -3.59
CA GLY A 67 -0.09 -0.06 -2.86
C GLY A 67 -0.15 -0.32 -1.37
N THR A 68 0.94 -0.06 -0.67
CA THR A 68 0.96 -0.09 0.79
C THR A 68 1.73 1.10 1.33
N CYS A 69 1.36 1.56 2.51
CA CYS A 69 2.17 2.50 3.27
C CYS A 69 2.03 2.25 4.77
N HIS A 70 3.05 2.63 5.51
CA HIS A 70 3.14 2.39 6.95
C HIS A 70 3.58 3.67 7.64
N LEU A 71 2.84 4.05 8.67
CA LEU A 71 3.17 5.17 9.53
C LEU A 71 3.65 4.66 10.88
N LEU A 72 4.72 5.27 11.38
CA LEU A 72 5.17 5.13 12.77
C LEU A 72 4.86 6.44 13.49
N GLY A 73 3.97 6.40 14.46
CA GLY A 73 3.30 7.60 14.95
C GLY A 73 2.51 8.28 13.84
N SER A 74 2.81 9.55 13.58
CA SER A 74 2.21 10.33 12.49
C SER A 74 3.04 10.35 11.20
N SER A 75 4.18 9.64 11.14
CA SER A 75 5.19 9.80 10.11
C SER A 75 5.23 8.60 9.15
N LEU A 76 5.26 8.87 7.85
CA LEU A 76 5.42 7.85 6.82
C LEU A 76 6.85 7.31 6.82
N VAL A 77 7.02 6.02 7.12
CA VAL A 77 8.33 5.36 7.23
C VAL A 77 8.57 4.27 6.19
N SER A 78 7.50 3.73 5.59
CA SER A 78 7.60 2.70 4.55
C SER A 78 6.45 2.84 3.56
N TRP A 79 6.72 2.61 2.27
CA TRP A 79 5.70 2.61 1.21
C TRP A 79 6.11 1.75 0.04
N HIS A 80 5.11 1.25 -0.69
CA HIS A 80 5.32 0.33 -1.79
C HIS A 80 4.27 0.53 -2.89
N SER A 81 4.70 0.38 -4.15
CA SER A 81 3.84 0.34 -5.33
C SER A 81 4.35 -0.76 -6.25
N LYS A 82 3.63 -1.86 -6.38
CA LYS A 82 4.11 -3.02 -7.16
C LYS A 82 2.98 -3.69 -7.93
N LYS A 83 3.26 -4.01 -9.19
CA LYS A 83 2.37 -4.86 -9.97
C LYS A 83 2.32 -6.26 -9.39
N GLN A 84 1.13 -6.82 -9.20
CA GLN A 84 0.94 -8.18 -8.70
C GLN A 84 1.51 -9.22 -9.67
N ALA A 85 1.97 -10.35 -9.14
CA ALA A 85 2.56 -11.42 -9.95
C ALA A 85 1.49 -12.21 -10.72
N CYS A 86 0.28 -12.36 -10.16
CA CYS A 86 -0.87 -13.04 -10.75
C CYS A 86 -1.95 -12.06 -11.19
N VAL A 87 -2.89 -12.54 -11.98
CA VAL A 87 -4.13 -11.84 -12.31
C VAL A 87 -5.14 -12.17 -11.23
N ALA A 88 -5.64 -11.18 -10.52
CA ALA A 88 -6.72 -11.34 -9.57
C ALA A 88 -8.06 -11.52 -10.30
N LEU A 89 -8.90 -12.43 -9.83
CA LEU A 89 -10.21 -12.74 -10.43
C LEU A 89 -11.33 -11.82 -9.91
N SER A 90 -11.05 -11.05 -8.86
CA SER A 90 -11.98 -10.09 -8.28
C SER A 90 -11.24 -8.92 -7.61
N THR A 91 -11.95 -7.82 -7.36
CA THR A 91 -11.45 -6.71 -6.54
C THR A 91 -11.04 -7.20 -5.14
N THR A 92 -11.86 -8.05 -4.53
CA THR A 92 -11.60 -8.67 -3.22
C THR A 92 -10.27 -9.42 -3.18
N GLU A 93 -9.97 -10.21 -4.22
CA GLU A 93 -8.70 -10.94 -4.32
C GLU A 93 -7.51 -9.97 -4.46
N ALA A 94 -7.62 -8.95 -5.31
CA ALA A 94 -6.58 -7.95 -5.48
C ALA A 94 -6.28 -7.22 -4.17
N GLU A 95 -7.32 -6.80 -3.43
CA GLU A 95 -7.21 -6.16 -2.13
C GLU A 95 -6.61 -7.10 -1.07
N TYR A 96 -7.03 -8.35 -1.06
CA TYR A 96 -6.50 -9.35 -0.14
C TYR A 96 -5.00 -9.60 -0.36
N ILE A 97 -4.54 -9.63 -1.63
CA ILE A 97 -3.11 -9.73 -1.97
C ILE A 97 -2.34 -8.51 -1.47
N ALA A 98 -2.90 -7.30 -1.65
CA ALA A 98 -2.29 -6.07 -1.16
C ALA A 98 -2.17 -6.05 0.37
N ALA A 99 -3.23 -6.46 1.07
CA ALA A 99 -3.25 -6.58 2.52
C ALA A 99 -2.22 -7.60 3.04
N GLY A 100 -2.03 -8.73 2.33
CA GLY A 100 -0.98 -9.71 2.66
C GLY A 100 0.43 -9.12 2.56
N ASN A 101 0.71 -8.32 1.52
CA ASN A 101 1.99 -7.61 1.39
C ASN A 101 2.19 -6.56 2.51
N CYS A 102 1.12 -5.85 2.87
CA CYS A 102 1.14 -4.88 3.97
C CYS A 102 1.43 -5.57 5.30
N CYS A 103 0.77 -6.69 5.58
CA CYS A 103 0.98 -7.50 6.78
C CYS A 103 2.44 -7.98 6.87
N ALA A 104 3.03 -8.49 5.79
CA ALA A 104 4.42 -8.93 5.78
C ALA A 104 5.39 -7.80 6.17
N GLN A 105 5.15 -6.58 5.68
CA GLN A 105 5.96 -5.42 6.05
C GLN A 105 5.73 -4.99 7.51
N ILE A 106 4.50 -5.06 8.01
CA ILE A 106 4.17 -4.81 9.42
C ILE A 106 4.97 -5.74 10.32
N LEU A 107 4.99 -7.05 10.02
CA LEU A 107 5.71 -8.04 10.82
C LEU A 107 7.22 -7.77 10.84
N TRP A 108 7.79 -7.43 9.70
CA TRP A 108 9.20 -7.06 9.63
C TRP A 108 9.48 -5.81 10.47
N MET A 109 8.63 -4.78 10.38
CA MET A 109 8.79 -3.55 11.17
C MET A 109 8.58 -3.80 12.66
N LYS A 110 7.62 -4.65 13.05
CA LYS A 110 7.41 -5.08 14.44
C LYS A 110 8.70 -5.67 15.00
N GLN A 111 9.32 -6.61 14.27
CA GLN A 111 10.58 -7.23 14.70
C GLN A 111 11.71 -6.20 14.82
N GLN A 112 11.82 -5.25 13.89
CA GLN A 112 12.81 -4.18 14.00
C GLN A 112 12.58 -3.28 15.23
N LEU A 113 11.31 -2.99 15.56
CA LEU A 113 10.99 -2.19 16.74
C LEU A 113 11.25 -2.94 18.05
N GLU A 114 11.06 -4.26 18.07
CA GLU A 114 11.41 -5.12 19.20
C GLU A 114 12.93 -5.07 19.53
N ASP A 115 13.80 -4.93 18.51
CA ASP A 115 15.24 -4.72 18.69
C ASP A 115 15.57 -3.40 19.42
N TYR A 116 14.62 -2.48 19.50
CA TYR A 116 14.70 -1.21 20.25
C TYR A 116 13.85 -1.20 21.54
N ASP A 117 13.44 -2.37 22.04
CA ASP A 117 12.57 -2.53 23.20
C ASP A 117 11.16 -1.90 23.03
N ILE A 118 10.71 -1.71 21.78
CA ILE A 118 9.38 -1.21 21.47
C ILE A 118 8.49 -2.41 21.10
N HIS A 119 7.59 -2.78 22.01
CA HIS A 119 6.70 -3.91 21.82
C HIS A 119 5.32 -3.43 21.36
N LEU A 120 4.86 -3.91 20.21
CA LEU A 120 3.58 -3.55 19.62
C LEU A 120 2.78 -4.82 19.31
N ASP A 121 1.51 -4.85 19.74
CA ASP A 121 0.57 -5.90 19.43
C ASP A 121 -0.66 -5.35 18.71
N HIS A 122 -1.39 -6.25 18.01
CA HIS A 122 -2.62 -5.90 17.30
C HIS A 122 -2.47 -4.69 16.36
N ILE A 123 -1.36 -4.66 15.61
CA ILE A 123 -1.03 -3.55 14.72
C ILE A 123 -2.13 -3.37 13.67
N PRO A 124 -2.79 -2.19 13.59
CA PRO A 124 -3.88 -1.98 12.65
C PRO A 124 -3.40 -1.94 11.21
N LEU A 125 -4.05 -2.74 10.37
CA LEU A 125 -3.95 -2.71 8.92
C LEU A 125 -5.27 -2.19 8.36
N LYS A 126 -5.23 -1.04 7.69
CA LYS A 126 -6.38 -0.34 7.13
C LYS A 126 -6.65 -0.79 5.69
N CYS A 127 -7.86 -1.29 5.44
CA CYS A 127 -8.33 -1.74 4.14
C CYS A 127 -9.75 -1.22 3.91
N ASP A 128 -10.09 -0.75 2.72
CA ASP A 128 -11.42 -0.23 2.39
C ASP A 128 -12.34 -1.27 1.74
N ASN A 129 -11.87 -2.51 1.59
CA ASN A 129 -12.67 -3.61 1.04
C ASN A 129 -13.18 -4.55 2.14
N THR A 130 -14.45 -4.40 2.50
CA THR A 130 -15.10 -5.23 3.54
C THR A 130 -15.12 -6.71 3.20
N SER A 131 -15.18 -7.09 1.92
CA SER A 131 -15.13 -8.49 1.49
C SER A 131 -13.74 -9.09 1.73
N ALA A 132 -12.66 -8.34 1.46
CA ALA A 132 -11.30 -8.76 1.76
C ALA A 132 -11.09 -8.92 3.28
N ILE A 133 -11.63 -8.00 4.08
CA ILE A 133 -11.61 -8.09 5.55
C ILE A 133 -12.33 -9.35 6.04
N ASN A 134 -13.51 -9.65 5.48
CA ASN A 134 -14.29 -10.83 5.87
C ASN A 134 -13.58 -12.14 5.51
N LEU A 135 -12.78 -12.20 4.46
CA LEU A 135 -11.98 -13.37 4.11
C LEU A 135 -10.94 -13.73 5.20
N THR A 136 -10.45 -12.74 5.94
CA THR A 136 -9.53 -12.99 7.05
C THR A 136 -10.22 -13.56 8.30
N LYS A 137 -11.51 -13.25 8.46
CA LYS A 137 -12.29 -13.60 9.67
C LYS A 137 -13.06 -14.91 9.54
N ASN A 138 -13.50 -15.28 8.32
CA ASN A 138 -14.42 -16.42 8.10
C ASN A 138 -13.76 -17.56 7.31
N PRO A 139 -13.48 -18.72 7.93
CA PRO A 139 -12.93 -19.87 7.24
C PRO A 139 -13.92 -20.55 6.26
N ILE A 140 -15.24 -20.30 6.39
CA ILE A 140 -16.30 -20.98 5.61
C ILE A 140 -16.47 -20.38 4.20
N MET A 141 -15.97 -19.20 3.90
CA MET A 141 -16.06 -18.60 2.56
C MET A 141 -15.14 -19.25 1.51
N HIS A 142 -14.45 -20.33 1.85
CA HIS A 142 -13.49 -21.02 1.00
C HIS A 142 -14.08 -21.66 -0.27
N SER A 143 -15.36 -21.95 -0.33
CA SER A 143 -15.95 -22.57 -1.54
C SER A 143 -15.92 -21.63 -2.76
N ARG A 144 -15.98 -20.33 -2.54
CA ARG A 144 -15.92 -19.28 -3.60
C ARG A 144 -14.50 -18.75 -3.83
N THR A 145 -13.55 -19.06 -2.96
CA THR A 145 -12.17 -18.51 -2.96
C THR A 145 -11.10 -19.60 -2.97
N LYS A 146 -11.45 -20.84 -3.35
CA LYS A 146 -10.52 -21.98 -3.47
C LYS A 146 -9.32 -21.73 -4.40
N HIS A 147 -9.44 -20.78 -5.30
CA HIS A 147 -8.37 -20.36 -6.21
C HIS A 147 -7.36 -19.40 -5.56
N ILE A 148 -7.69 -18.87 -4.38
CA ILE A 148 -6.78 -18.05 -3.59
C ILE A 148 -5.79 -19.01 -2.93
N GLU A 149 -4.60 -19.11 -3.50
CA GLU A 149 -3.54 -20.06 -3.11
C GLU A 149 -3.10 -19.91 -1.64
N ILE A 150 -2.42 -20.93 -1.14
CA ILE A 150 -1.83 -21.06 0.23
C ILE A 150 -1.10 -19.80 0.71
N ARG A 151 -0.52 -19.01 -0.19
CA ARG A 151 0.10 -17.69 0.13
C ARG A 151 -0.85 -16.73 0.84
N HIS A 152 -2.15 -16.89 0.64
CA HIS A 152 -3.16 -15.99 1.19
C HIS A 152 -3.61 -16.42 2.60
N HIS A 153 -3.26 -17.62 3.03
CA HIS A 153 -3.46 -18.05 4.42
C HIS A 153 -2.55 -17.26 5.38
N PHE A 154 -1.39 -16.81 4.91
CA PHE A 154 -0.44 -15.99 5.67
C PHE A 154 -1.11 -14.80 6.39
N LEU A 155 -1.87 -13.98 5.67
CA LEU A 155 -2.55 -12.82 6.26
C LEU A 155 -3.53 -13.26 7.35
N ARG A 156 -4.36 -14.29 7.08
CA ARG A 156 -5.32 -14.80 8.04
C ARG A 156 -4.65 -15.37 9.28
N ASP A 157 -3.57 -16.12 9.11
CA ASP A 157 -2.87 -16.75 10.22
C ASP A 157 -2.29 -15.69 11.17
N HIS A 158 -1.73 -14.60 10.65
CA HIS A 158 -1.21 -13.51 11.46
C HIS A 158 -2.31 -12.65 12.09
N VAL A 159 -3.46 -12.47 11.42
CA VAL A 159 -4.64 -11.84 12.04
C VAL A 159 -5.18 -12.70 13.19
N GLN A 160 -5.25 -14.03 13.03
CA GLN A 160 -5.72 -14.93 14.08
C GLN A 160 -4.74 -15.01 15.27
N LYS A 161 -3.44 -14.89 15.03
CA LYS A 161 -2.41 -14.82 16.08
C LYS A 161 -2.41 -13.50 16.86
N GLY A 162 -3.08 -12.47 16.34
CA GLY A 162 -3.08 -11.13 16.94
C GLY A 162 -1.86 -10.27 16.59
N ASP A 163 -1.02 -10.69 15.64
CA ASP A 163 0.12 -9.90 15.18
C ASP A 163 -0.32 -8.61 14.48
N CYS A 164 -1.43 -8.68 13.74
CA CYS A 164 -2.07 -7.52 13.14
C CYS A 164 -3.60 -7.62 13.21
N GLU A 165 -4.28 -6.49 13.13
CA GLU A 165 -5.74 -6.40 13.12
C GLU A 165 -6.21 -5.66 11.87
N ILE A 166 -6.99 -6.33 10.99
CA ILE A 166 -7.56 -5.65 9.83
C ILE A 166 -8.76 -4.82 10.26
N LYS A 167 -8.70 -3.51 9.94
CA LYS A 167 -9.74 -2.53 10.22
C LYS A 167 -10.22 -1.87 8.93
N TYR A 168 -11.53 -1.70 8.84
CA TYR A 168 -12.11 -0.94 7.74
C TYR A 168 -11.69 0.54 7.82
N ILE A 169 -11.44 1.12 6.67
CA ILE A 169 -11.29 2.56 6.48
C ILE A 169 -12.12 2.99 5.27
N ASP A 170 -12.69 4.18 5.34
CA ASP A 170 -13.37 4.77 4.19
C ASP A 170 -12.35 5.09 3.07
N THR A 171 -12.74 4.86 1.81
CA THR A 171 -11.89 5.13 0.63
C THR A 171 -11.39 6.58 0.58
N GLN A 172 -12.16 7.53 1.13
CA GLN A 172 -11.72 8.92 1.23
C GLN A 172 -10.51 9.10 2.18
N HIS A 173 -10.29 8.18 3.09
CA HIS A 173 -9.17 8.20 4.04
C HIS A 173 -8.08 7.16 3.73
N GLN A 174 -8.21 6.44 2.58
CA GLN A 174 -7.25 5.42 2.17
C GLN A 174 -5.95 6.05 1.66
N LEU A 175 -4.92 6.06 2.50
CA LEU A 175 -3.62 6.65 2.16
C LEU A 175 -2.84 5.86 1.10
N ALA A 176 -3.15 4.57 0.94
CA ALA A 176 -2.48 3.72 -0.02
C ALA A 176 -2.90 3.97 -1.48
N ASP A 177 -4.02 4.67 -1.72
CA ASP A 177 -4.54 5.03 -3.06
C ASP A 177 -3.48 5.69 -3.97
N ILE A 178 -2.67 6.59 -3.43
CA ILE A 178 -1.63 7.32 -4.17
C ILE A 178 -0.52 6.40 -4.73
N PHE A 179 -0.43 5.17 -4.23
CA PHE A 179 0.55 4.18 -4.65
C PHE A 179 0.01 3.17 -5.66
N THR A 180 -1.30 3.17 -5.95
CA THR A 180 -1.95 2.19 -6.83
C THR A 180 -2.39 2.78 -8.17
N LYS A 181 -2.95 3.98 -8.17
CA LYS A 181 -3.60 4.61 -9.33
C LYS A 181 -3.24 6.08 -9.49
N ALA A 182 -3.44 6.61 -10.70
CA ALA A 182 -3.38 8.05 -10.93
C ALA A 182 -4.62 8.72 -10.30
N LEU A 183 -4.41 9.80 -9.58
CA LEU A 183 -5.45 10.52 -8.85
C LEU A 183 -5.73 11.89 -9.47
N PRO A 184 -6.94 12.43 -9.33
CA PRO A 184 -7.22 13.85 -9.56
C PRO A 184 -6.28 14.73 -8.73
N LYS A 185 -5.98 15.93 -9.25
CA LYS A 185 -4.98 16.85 -8.66
C LYS A 185 -5.25 17.16 -7.19
N ASP A 186 -6.50 17.47 -6.86
CA ASP A 186 -6.88 17.87 -5.49
C ASP A 186 -6.73 16.70 -4.52
N ARG A 187 -7.18 15.51 -4.93
CA ARG A 187 -7.02 14.29 -4.14
C ARG A 187 -5.55 13.91 -3.94
N PHE A 188 -4.72 14.09 -4.97
CA PHE A 188 -3.29 13.86 -4.86
C PHE A 188 -2.63 14.79 -3.84
N TYR A 189 -3.02 16.08 -3.82
CA TYR A 189 -2.47 17.04 -2.87
C TYR A 189 -2.94 16.78 -1.43
N GLU A 190 -4.19 16.37 -1.25
CA GLU A 190 -4.72 15.96 0.05
C GLU A 190 -3.92 14.78 0.61
N LEU A 191 -3.87 13.66 -0.10
CA LEU A 191 -3.13 12.48 0.35
C LEU A 191 -1.64 12.73 0.55
N ARG A 192 -1.03 13.58 -0.29
CA ARG A 192 0.36 13.98 -0.10
C ARG A 192 0.58 14.69 1.25
N ARG A 193 -0.35 15.59 1.62
CA ARG A 193 -0.31 16.27 2.92
C ARG A 193 -0.54 15.31 4.07
N ASP A 194 -1.52 14.42 3.94
CA ASP A 194 -1.89 13.45 4.97
C ASP A 194 -0.78 12.40 5.20
N LEU A 195 0.05 12.15 4.20
CA LEU A 195 1.27 11.34 4.30
C LEU A 195 2.46 12.13 4.91
N GLY A 196 2.27 13.38 5.34
CA GLY A 196 3.32 14.19 5.96
C GLY A 196 4.36 14.72 4.96
N ILE A 197 4.06 14.76 3.65
CA ILE A 197 4.96 15.36 2.65
C ILE A 197 4.66 16.86 2.58
N LEU A 198 5.43 17.64 3.33
CA LEU A 198 5.22 19.06 3.55
C LEU A 198 6.28 19.89 2.83
N LYS A 199 5.95 21.16 2.57
CA LYS A 199 6.92 22.14 2.09
C LYS A 199 7.79 22.59 3.28
N ILE A 200 9.10 22.38 3.18
CA ILE A 200 10.07 22.61 4.27
C ILE A 200 10.70 23.99 4.18
N PHE A 201 10.74 24.57 2.94
CA PHE A 201 11.34 25.88 2.67
C PHE A 201 10.43 26.74 1.79
#